data_fb41948d33ebbc44d6125dd34dc771c3
#
_entry.id   fb41948d33ebbc44d6125dd34dc771c3
#
_cell.length_a   1.000
_cell.length_b   1.000
_cell.length_c   1.000
_cell.angle_alpha   90.00
_cell.angle_beta   90.00
_cell.angle_gamma   90.00
#
_symmetry.space_group_name_H-M   'P 1'
#
loop_
_entity.id
_entity.type
_entity.pdbx_description
1 polymer ?
#
loop_
_entity_poly.entity_id
_entity_poly.type
_entity_poly.pdbx_seq_one_letter_code
_entity_poly.pdbx_strand_id
1 'polypeptide(L)'
;MKHVYLRKGAMLDQADAVFTITGNGMAPIIRDGDDVLVKYTDTLEPGAIGVFMIDGKPFIRQYYPSGLRSFRPELETVHLPENVKYDIIGQFLTVITPEMRPNAREQAMLEEMEKEQAQCMHM
;
A
#
# COMPACT_ATOMS: atom_id res chain seq x y z
N MET A 1 -14.49 -3.21 -0.78
CA MET A 1 -13.02 -3.38 -0.90
C MET A 1 -12.68 -4.02 -2.24
N LYS A 2 -11.68 -3.51 -2.93
CA LYS A 2 -11.28 -4.04 -4.23
C LYS A 2 -10.44 -5.30 -4.04
N HIS A 3 -10.83 -6.40 -4.68
CA HIS A 3 -10.03 -7.62 -4.65
C HIS A 3 -8.81 -7.49 -5.58
N VAL A 4 -7.65 -7.88 -5.07
CA VAL A 4 -6.42 -7.93 -5.85
C VAL A 4 -5.87 -9.35 -5.76
N TYR A 5 -5.61 -9.96 -6.91
CA TYR A 5 -4.99 -11.28 -6.97
C TYR A 5 -3.51 -11.13 -7.24
N LEU A 6 -2.69 -11.76 -6.40
CA LEU A 6 -1.23 -11.68 -6.49
C LEU A 6 -0.65 -13.10 -6.42
N ARG A 7 0.50 -13.27 -7.07
CA ARG A 7 1.25 -14.52 -6.98
C ARG A 7 1.85 -14.68 -5.59
N LYS A 8 1.91 -15.90 -5.10
CA LYS A 8 2.47 -16.21 -3.79
C LYS A 8 3.95 -15.80 -3.73
N GLY A 9 4.36 -15.28 -2.58
CA GLY A 9 5.73 -14.90 -2.30
C GLY A 9 5.88 -14.50 -0.83
N ALA A 10 7.12 -14.43 -0.34
CA ALA A 10 7.42 -14.17 1.07
C ALA A 10 6.84 -12.83 1.56
N MET A 11 6.88 -11.79 0.71
CA MET A 11 6.31 -10.48 1.06
C MET A 11 4.80 -10.51 1.15
N LEU A 12 4.15 -11.29 0.28
CA LEU A 12 2.70 -11.40 0.28
C LEU A 12 2.17 -12.03 1.57
N ASP A 13 2.90 -13.00 2.12
CA ASP A 13 2.51 -13.67 3.37
C ASP A 13 2.49 -12.71 4.56
N GLN A 14 3.24 -11.61 4.49
CA GLN A 14 3.29 -10.59 5.53
C GLN A 14 2.30 -9.44 5.29
N ALA A 15 1.74 -9.34 4.10
CA ALA A 15 0.90 -8.20 3.72
C ALA A 15 -0.52 -8.35 4.26
N ASP A 16 -1.05 -7.25 4.78
CA ASP A 16 -2.42 -7.16 5.28
C ASP A 16 -3.32 -6.36 4.34
N ALA A 17 -2.74 -5.47 3.52
CA ALA A 17 -3.51 -4.57 2.67
C ALA A 17 -2.71 -4.10 1.47
N VAL A 18 -3.45 -3.57 0.48
CA VAL A 18 -2.90 -2.90 -0.70
C VAL A 18 -3.41 -1.47 -0.69
N PHE A 19 -2.51 -0.51 -0.87
CA PHE A 19 -2.87 0.90 -1.02
C PHE A 19 -2.38 1.40 -2.37
N THR A 20 -3.21 2.20 -3.04
CA THR A 20 -2.81 2.90 -4.26
C THR A 20 -2.29 4.28 -3.88
N ILE A 21 -1.11 4.62 -4.36
CA ILE A 21 -0.41 5.84 -3.97
C ILE A 21 -0.79 7.00 -4.90
N THR A 22 -1.02 8.15 -4.30
CA THR A 22 -1.26 9.41 -5.01
C THR A 22 -0.08 10.35 -4.74
N GLY A 23 0.50 10.89 -5.81
CA GLY A 23 1.62 11.82 -5.72
C GLY A 23 2.99 11.17 -5.85
N ASN A 24 4.03 11.99 -5.99
CA ASN A 24 5.40 11.56 -6.27
C ASN A 24 6.40 11.93 -5.18
N GLY A 25 5.93 12.24 -3.97
CA GLY A 25 6.80 12.61 -2.85
C GLY A 25 7.83 11.54 -2.47
N MET A 26 7.54 10.28 -2.77
CA MET A 26 8.42 9.14 -2.47
C MET A 26 9.12 8.59 -3.72
N ALA A 27 9.10 9.32 -4.82
CA ALA A 27 9.82 8.93 -6.03
C ALA A 27 11.34 8.89 -5.79
N PRO A 28 12.10 8.05 -6.49
CA PRO A 28 11.66 7.15 -7.56
C PRO A 28 11.19 5.78 -7.06
N ILE A 29 11.26 5.51 -5.77
CA ILE A 29 10.94 4.19 -5.22
C ILE A 29 9.45 3.91 -5.33
N ILE A 30 8.62 4.89 -4.94
CA ILE A 30 7.16 4.78 -5.02
C ILE A 30 6.66 5.96 -5.85
N ARG A 31 5.87 5.66 -6.88
CA ARG A 31 5.36 6.66 -7.83
C ARG A 31 3.85 6.79 -7.75
N ASP A 32 3.34 7.92 -8.26
CA ASP A 32 1.90 8.11 -8.41
C ASP A 32 1.28 6.94 -9.18
N GLY A 33 0.19 6.41 -8.66
CA GLY A 33 -0.51 5.27 -9.26
C GLY A 33 0.02 3.90 -8.87
N ASP A 34 1.16 3.82 -8.15
CA ASP A 34 1.69 2.54 -7.69
C ASP A 34 0.77 1.93 -6.64
N ASP A 35 0.60 0.61 -6.70
CA ASP A 35 -0.01 -0.17 -5.63
C ASP A 35 1.08 -0.74 -4.74
N VAL A 36 0.92 -0.62 -3.44
CA VAL A 36 1.92 -1.05 -2.47
C VAL A 36 1.31 -2.05 -1.48
N LEU A 37 2.13 -3.03 -1.08
CA LEU A 37 1.77 -3.96 -0.01
C LEU A 37 2.13 -3.34 1.33
N VAL A 38 1.21 -3.45 2.29
CA VAL A 38 1.33 -2.85 3.60
C VAL A 38 1.02 -3.89 4.67
N LYS A 39 1.85 -3.94 5.71
CA LYS A 39 1.61 -4.73 6.91
C LYS A 39 1.05 -3.81 7.99
N TYR A 40 -0.12 -4.13 8.54
CA TYR A 40 -0.70 -3.32 9.61
C TYR A 40 0.17 -3.34 10.86
N THR A 41 0.46 -2.17 11.36
CA THR A 41 1.17 -1.97 12.62
C THR A 41 0.88 -0.56 13.13
N ASP A 42 0.97 -0.34 14.42
CA ASP A 42 0.84 0.97 15.04
C ASP A 42 2.20 1.56 15.44
N THR A 43 3.29 0.85 15.15
CA THR A 43 4.66 1.28 15.48
C THR A 43 5.57 1.11 14.27
N LEU A 44 6.53 2.04 14.13
CA LEU A 44 7.53 2.02 13.06
C LEU A 44 8.90 2.34 13.62
N GLU A 45 9.94 1.72 13.06
CA GLU A 45 11.32 2.11 13.36
C GLU A 45 11.68 3.39 12.60
N PRO A 46 12.55 4.24 13.17
CA PRO A 46 13.05 5.42 12.46
C PRO A 46 13.66 5.04 11.11
N GLY A 47 13.29 5.77 10.07
CA GLY A 47 13.74 5.49 8.70
C GLY A 47 12.84 4.55 7.92
N ALA A 48 11.91 3.87 8.56
CA ALA A 48 10.97 2.99 7.86
C ALA A 48 9.95 3.81 7.06
N ILE A 49 9.52 3.25 5.93
CA ILE A 49 8.45 3.85 5.13
C ILE A 49 7.12 3.27 5.64
N GLY A 50 6.18 4.14 5.93
CA GLY A 50 4.88 3.75 6.45
C GLY A 50 3.73 4.47 5.80
N VAL A 51 2.53 3.97 6.06
CA VAL A 51 1.28 4.59 5.66
C VAL A 51 0.65 5.22 6.90
N PHE A 52 0.28 6.50 6.76
CA PHE A 52 -0.24 7.33 7.85
C PHE A 52 -1.61 7.87 7.48
N MET A 53 -2.53 7.85 8.44
CA MET A 53 -3.83 8.50 8.26
C MET A 53 -3.74 9.92 8.80
N ILE A 54 -4.02 10.90 7.94
CA ILE A 54 -3.97 12.32 8.26
C ILE A 54 -5.27 12.96 7.74
N ASP A 55 -6.09 13.50 8.62
CA ASP A 55 -7.38 14.11 8.28
C ASP A 55 -8.26 13.18 7.41
N GLY A 56 -8.27 11.89 7.76
CA GLY A 56 -9.09 10.91 7.05
C GLY A 56 -8.53 10.44 5.71
N LYS A 57 -7.30 10.82 5.36
CA LYS A 57 -6.66 10.44 4.09
C LYS A 57 -5.36 9.68 4.34
N PRO A 58 -5.05 8.64 3.54
CA PRO A 58 -3.80 7.91 3.67
C PRO A 58 -2.66 8.67 2.98
N PHE A 59 -1.53 8.75 3.67
CA PHE A 59 -0.28 9.29 3.15
C PHE A 59 0.83 8.29 3.32
N ILE A 60 1.76 8.21 2.36
CA ILE A 60 2.95 7.38 2.49
C ILE A 60 4.17 8.29 2.66
N ARG A 61 4.93 8.06 3.72
CA ARG A 61 6.10 8.88 4.08
C ARG A 61 7.12 8.03 4.79
N GLN A 62 8.34 8.57 4.91
CA GLN A 62 9.38 7.99 5.75
C GLN A 62 9.21 8.47 7.18
N TYR A 63 9.19 7.53 8.12
CA TYR A 63 8.95 7.82 9.53
C TYR A 63 10.23 8.22 10.26
N TYR A 64 10.15 9.31 11.02
CA TYR A 64 11.10 9.68 12.05
C TYR A 64 10.36 10.26 13.25
N PRO A 65 10.87 10.09 14.48
CA PRO A 65 10.24 10.70 15.66
C PRO A 65 10.10 12.23 15.55
N SER A 66 10.99 12.89 14.79
CA SER A 66 10.97 14.33 14.56
C SER A 66 9.97 14.76 13.49
N GLY A 67 9.39 13.84 12.74
CA GLY A 67 8.42 14.16 11.71
C GLY A 67 8.45 13.21 10.52
N LEU A 68 7.45 13.34 9.66
CA LEU A 68 7.33 12.53 8.44
C LEU A 68 8.08 13.21 7.30
N ARG A 69 8.83 12.42 6.53
CA ARG A 69 9.67 12.95 5.45
C ARG A 69 9.34 12.34 4.10
N SER A 70 9.47 13.17 3.06
CA SER A 70 9.41 12.74 1.67
C SER A 70 10.81 12.60 1.11
N PHE A 71 11.01 11.68 0.15
CA PHE A 71 12.27 11.58 -0.57
C PHE A 71 12.45 12.72 -1.57
N ARG A 72 11.34 13.19 -2.14
CA ARG A 72 11.33 14.26 -3.15
C ARG A 72 10.29 15.33 -2.77
N PRO A 73 10.62 16.17 -1.76
CA PRO A 73 9.67 17.20 -1.31
C PRO A 73 9.22 18.14 -2.43
N GLU A 74 10.09 18.38 -3.41
CA GLU A 74 9.79 19.24 -4.56
C GLU A 74 8.73 18.67 -5.49
N LEU A 75 8.45 17.36 -5.41
CA LEU A 75 7.43 16.68 -6.22
C LEU A 75 6.12 16.47 -5.48
N GLU A 76 6.04 16.87 -4.23
CA GLU A 76 4.81 16.74 -3.45
C GLU A 76 3.76 17.75 -3.86
N THR A 77 2.52 17.29 -4.03
CA THR A 77 1.37 18.15 -4.27
C THR A 77 0.76 18.66 -2.94
N VAL A 78 1.00 17.96 -1.86
CA VAL A 78 0.52 18.32 -0.52
C VAL A 78 1.69 18.32 0.45
N HIS A 79 1.98 19.48 1.03
CA HIS A 79 3.01 19.63 2.05
C HIS A 79 2.37 19.50 3.42
N LEU A 80 2.87 18.56 4.24
CA LEU A 80 2.38 18.35 5.59
C LEU A 80 3.11 19.28 6.57
N PRO A 81 2.39 19.88 7.55
CA PRO A 81 3.02 20.66 8.61
C PRO A 81 3.96 19.78 9.45
N GLU A 82 5.00 20.37 10.04
CA GLU A 82 5.95 19.65 10.90
C GLU A 82 5.26 18.99 12.10
N ASN A 83 4.22 19.60 12.63
CA ASN A 83 3.50 19.12 13.81
C ASN A 83 2.15 18.46 13.44
N VAL A 84 2.06 17.89 12.24
CA VAL A 84 0.82 17.24 11.81
C VAL A 84 0.50 16.05 12.72
N LYS A 85 -0.78 15.92 13.07
CA LYS A 85 -1.26 14.76 13.81
C LYS A 85 -1.58 13.64 12.84
N TYR A 86 -1.10 12.45 13.14
CA TYR A 86 -1.31 11.28 12.29
C TYR A 86 -1.48 10.02 13.12
N ASP A 87 -2.14 9.04 12.52
CA ASP A 87 -2.18 7.68 13.03
C ASP A 87 -1.36 6.78 12.09
N ILE A 88 -0.57 5.88 12.67
CA ILE A 88 0.19 4.91 11.88
C ILE A 88 -0.76 3.78 11.50
N ILE A 89 -0.94 3.56 10.18
CA ILE A 89 -1.74 2.46 9.67
C ILE A 89 -0.88 1.21 9.52
N GLY A 90 0.30 1.35 8.93
CA GLY A 90 1.13 0.20 8.66
C GLY A 90 2.49 0.54 8.08
N GLN A 91 3.25 -0.52 7.88
CA GLN A 91 4.59 -0.47 7.30
C GLN A 91 4.54 -0.84 5.82
N PHE A 92 5.18 -0.03 4.98
CA PHE A 92 5.39 -0.36 3.58
C PHE A 92 6.28 -1.59 3.44
N LEU A 93 5.86 -2.54 2.62
CA LEU A 93 6.63 -3.75 2.33
C LEU A 93 7.31 -3.66 0.97
N THR A 94 6.54 -3.47 -0.08
CA THR A 94 7.06 -3.37 -1.45
C THR A 94 6.01 -2.78 -2.39
N VAL A 95 6.48 -2.27 -3.53
CA VAL A 95 5.61 -1.90 -4.65
C VAL A 95 5.22 -3.18 -5.39
N ILE A 96 3.95 -3.28 -5.77
CA ILE A 96 3.48 -4.42 -6.57
C ILE A 96 3.98 -4.25 -7.99
N THR A 97 4.79 -5.20 -8.44
CA THR A 97 5.34 -5.22 -9.79
C THR A 97 4.45 -6.07 -10.73
N PRO A 98 4.59 -5.90 -12.06
CA PRO A 98 3.83 -6.75 -12.99
C PRO A 98 4.04 -8.25 -12.80
N GLU A 99 5.25 -8.67 -12.39
CA GLU A 99 5.57 -10.08 -12.16
C GLU A 99 4.80 -10.67 -10.97
N MET A 100 4.38 -9.84 -10.03
CA MET A 100 3.63 -10.26 -8.85
C MET A 100 2.15 -10.46 -9.16
N ARG A 101 1.67 -9.95 -10.29
CA ARG A 101 0.27 -10.05 -10.69
C ARG A 101 0.07 -11.25 -11.60
N PRO A 102 -1.07 -11.98 -11.46
CA PRO A 102 -1.40 -13.03 -12.41
C PRO A 102 -1.62 -12.43 -13.81
N ASN A 103 -1.30 -13.19 -14.86
CA ASN A 103 -1.61 -12.76 -16.21
C ASN A 103 -3.15 -12.76 -16.42
N ALA A 104 -3.61 -12.27 -17.58
CA ALA A 104 -5.04 -12.13 -17.87
C ALA A 104 -5.79 -13.47 -17.76
N ARG A 105 -5.16 -14.56 -18.19
CA ARG A 105 -5.74 -15.90 -18.13
C ARG A 105 -5.86 -16.40 -16.69
N GLU A 106 -4.81 -16.23 -15.89
CA GLU A 106 -4.81 -16.59 -14.47
C GLU A 106 -5.86 -15.77 -13.71
N GLN A 107 -5.96 -14.49 -14.01
CA GLN A 107 -6.93 -13.58 -13.39
C GLN A 107 -8.37 -14.03 -13.68
N ALA A 108 -8.66 -14.38 -14.92
CA ALA A 108 -9.99 -14.86 -15.32
C ALA A 108 -10.36 -16.14 -14.58
N MET A 109 -9.42 -17.07 -14.44
CA MET A 109 -9.65 -18.32 -13.71
C MET A 109 -9.96 -18.08 -12.24
N LEU A 110 -9.21 -17.17 -11.60
CA LEU A 110 -9.40 -16.82 -10.18
C LEU A 110 -10.77 -16.19 -9.95
N GLU A 111 -11.18 -15.29 -10.83
CA GLU A 111 -12.49 -14.63 -10.74
C GLU A 111 -13.63 -15.64 -10.90
N GLU A 112 -13.49 -16.60 -11.82
CA GLU A 112 -14.48 -17.66 -12.02
C GLU A 112 -14.60 -18.57 -10.80
N MET A 113 -13.47 -18.96 -10.21
CA MET A 113 -13.45 -19.76 -8.98
C MET A 113 -14.15 -19.02 -7.82
N GLU A 114 -13.94 -17.72 -7.70
CA GLU A 114 -14.60 -16.90 -6.68
C GLU A 114 -16.11 -16.89 -6.87
N LYS A 115 -16.59 -16.77 -8.11
CA LYS A 115 -18.04 -16.85 -8.42
C LYS A 115 -18.64 -18.18 -8.04
N GLU A 116 -17.94 -19.28 -8.32
CA GLU A 116 -18.40 -20.62 -7.94
C GLU A 116 -18.53 -20.77 -6.43
N GLN A 117 -17.55 -20.28 -5.68
CA GLN A 117 -17.61 -20.31 -4.22
C GLN A 117 -18.77 -19.48 -3.68
N ALA A 118 -19.01 -18.30 -4.24
CA ALA A 118 -20.12 -17.44 -3.84
C ALA A 118 -21.48 -18.13 -4.10
N GLN A 119 -21.62 -18.84 -5.20
CA GLN A 119 -22.84 -19.60 -5.50
C GLN A 119 -23.05 -20.75 -4.52
N CYS A 120 -21.99 -21.47 -4.16
CA CYS A 120 -22.07 -22.55 -3.19
C CYS A 120 -22.51 -22.06 -1.79
N MET A 121 -22.18 -20.83 -1.42
CA MET A 121 -22.54 -20.26 -0.13
C MET A 121 -24.01 -19.85 -0.04
N HIS A 122 -24.74 -19.83 -1.14
CA HIS A 122 -26.16 -19.45 -1.18
C HIS A 122 -27.12 -20.63 -1.16
N MET A 123 -26.64 -21.83 -1.05
CA MET A 123 -27.49 -23.00 -0.93
C MET A 123 -27.89 -23.31 0.51
#